data_f3e814474d3247395093dc6fed26237e
#
_entry.id   f3e814474d3247395093dc6fed26237e
#
_cell.length_a   1.000
_cell.length_b   1.000
_cell.length_c   1.000
_cell.angle_alpha   90.00
_cell.angle_beta   90.00
_cell.angle_gamma   90.00
#
_symmetry.space_group_name_H-M   'P 1'
#
loop_
_entity.id
_entity.type
_entity.pdbx_description
1 polymer ?
#
loop_
_entity_poly.entity_id
_entity_poly.type
_entity_poly.pdbx_seq_one_letter_code
_entity_poly.pdbx_strand_id
1 'polypeptide(L)'
;MRQRSGEEAGWNEQTERKALRLLLSDLIQPATRVELLGLMDEELFVNDLHRVVFEEMRKMGQSTAREMRGLLPARITNRGFPDFDWNEFLGSKLASEKEIEELYASVLRMIEVRHRDDAETGAN
;
A
#
# COMPACT_ATOMS: atom_id res chain seq x y z
N MET A 1 -21.50 9.85 -9.50
CA MET A 1 -21.24 9.25 -9.40
C MET A 1 -20.13 8.56 -9.47
N ARG A 2 -19.16 8.76 -9.79
CA ARG A 2 -18.13 8.15 -9.90
C ARG A 2 -17.39 8.00 -8.71
N GLN A 3 -17.35 8.83 -7.83
CA GLN A 3 -16.68 8.64 -6.67
C GLN A 3 -17.18 7.48 -5.94
N ARG A 4 -18.35 7.12 -6.18
CA ARG A 4 -18.83 5.99 -5.58
C ARG A 4 -18.02 4.78 -5.96
N SER A 5 -17.55 4.75 -7.19
CA SER A 5 -16.69 3.71 -7.60
C SER A 5 -15.45 3.69 -6.77
N GLY A 6 -14.89 4.84 -6.48
CA GLY A 6 -13.72 4.92 -5.65
C GLY A 6 -13.94 4.38 -4.28
N GLU A 7 -15.13 4.63 -3.74
CA GLU A 7 -15.45 4.08 -2.43
C GLU A 7 -15.55 2.58 -2.48
N GLU A 8 -16.12 2.06 -3.54
CA GLU A 8 -16.22 0.62 -3.67
C GLU A 8 -14.87 0.02 -3.86
N ALA A 9 -13.96 0.73 -4.50
CA ALA A 9 -12.60 0.28 -4.60
C ALA A 9 -11.95 0.32 -3.24
N GLY A 10 -12.57 0.98 -2.31
CA GLY A 10 -12.39 0.66 -0.95
C GLY A 10 -11.41 1.45 -0.14
N TRP A 11 -10.58 2.23 -0.73
CA TRP A 11 -9.51 2.79 0.07
C TRP A 11 -9.59 4.31 0.15
N ASN A 12 -9.71 4.81 1.40
CA ASN A 12 -9.54 6.23 1.68
C ASN A 12 -8.11 6.41 2.22
N GLU A 13 -7.77 7.64 2.56
CA GLU A 13 -6.42 7.96 3.01
C GLU A 13 -6.00 7.15 4.22
N GLN A 14 -6.92 6.96 5.16
CA GLN A 14 -6.58 6.19 6.36
C GLN A 14 -6.30 4.74 6.03
N THR A 15 -7.10 4.17 5.15
CA THR A 15 -6.90 2.80 4.72
C THR A 15 -5.59 2.65 3.96
N GLU A 16 -5.28 3.63 3.10
CA GLU A 16 -4.02 3.62 2.37
C GLU A 16 -2.84 3.62 3.33
N ARG A 17 -2.88 4.52 4.31
CA ARG A 17 -1.81 4.64 5.28
C ARG A 17 -1.66 3.36 6.09
N LYS A 18 -2.78 2.80 6.52
CA LYS A 18 -2.74 1.57 7.29
C LYS A 18 -2.14 0.43 6.46
N ALA A 19 -2.52 0.34 5.20
CA ALA A 19 -2.00 -0.71 4.33
C ALA A 19 -0.48 -0.60 4.19
N LEU A 20 0.03 0.61 3.98
CA LEU A 20 1.46 0.81 3.85
C LEU A 20 2.19 0.48 5.15
N ARG A 21 1.59 0.86 6.28
CA ARG A 21 2.19 0.53 7.58
C ARG A 21 2.26 -0.97 7.79
N LEU A 22 1.20 -1.68 7.42
CA LEU A 22 1.19 -3.13 7.57
C LEU A 22 2.21 -3.79 6.65
N LEU A 23 2.36 -3.26 5.45
CA LEU A 23 3.38 -3.78 4.53
C LEU A 23 4.78 -3.59 5.06
N LEU A 24 4.97 -2.65 5.98
CA LEU A 24 6.27 -2.40 6.60
C LEU A 24 6.44 -3.14 7.91
N SER A 25 5.54 -4.08 8.20
CA SER A 25 5.59 -4.85 9.44
C SER A 25 6.58 -6.00 9.32
N ASP A 26 7.27 -6.28 10.42
CA ASP A 26 8.15 -7.43 10.49
C ASP A 26 7.39 -8.76 10.45
N LEU A 27 6.07 -8.72 10.66
CA LEU A 27 5.25 -9.93 10.60
C LEU A 27 5.08 -10.47 9.19
N ILE A 28 5.35 -9.64 8.18
CA ILE A 28 5.20 -10.05 6.79
C ILE A 28 6.54 -10.54 6.28
N GLN A 29 6.56 -11.77 5.75
CA GLN A 29 7.76 -12.31 5.14
C GLN A 29 8.10 -11.49 3.89
N PRO A 30 9.40 -11.33 3.59
CA PRO A 30 9.77 -10.58 2.38
C PRO A 30 9.12 -11.09 1.11
N ALA A 31 9.01 -12.42 0.95
CA ALA A 31 8.38 -12.97 -0.25
C ALA A 31 6.90 -12.59 -0.32
N THR A 32 6.22 -12.62 0.81
CA THR A 32 4.81 -12.22 0.86
C THR A 32 4.66 -10.74 0.55
N ARG A 33 5.59 -9.93 1.05
CA ARG A 33 5.54 -8.49 0.78
C ARG A 33 5.70 -8.23 -0.71
N VAL A 34 6.64 -8.91 -1.35
CA VAL A 34 6.84 -8.77 -2.79
C VAL A 34 5.57 -9.16 -3.55
N GLU A 35 4.95 -10.25 -3.13
CA GLU A 35 3.70 -10.68 -3.75
C GLU A 35 2.62 -9.63 -3.62
N LEU A 36 2.41 -9.11 -2.43
CA LEU A 36 1.38 -8.09 -2.21
C LEU A 36 1.66 -6.83 -3.00
N LEU A 37 2.92 -6.37 -2.99
CA LEU A 37 3.27 -5.18 -3.74
C LEU A 37 3.07 -5.37 -5.23
N GLY A 38 3.31 -6.58 -5.72
CA GLY A 38 3.11 -6.89 -7.13
C GLY A 38 1.64 -6.97 -7.52
N LEU A 39 0.78 -7.34 -6.58
CA LEU A 39 -0.64 -7.42 -6.85
C LEU A 39 -1.32 -6.06 -6.76
N MET A 40 -0.71 -5.13 -6.05
CA MET A 40 -1.28 -3.80 -5.88
C MET A 40 -0.86 -2.91 -7.04
N ASP A 41 -1.57 -1.81 -7.18
CA ASP A 41 -1.36 -0.86 -8.25
C ASP A 41 -1.24 0.52 -7.64
N GLU A 42 -0.34 1.34 -8.18
CA GLU A 42 -0.16 2.69 -7.67
C GLU A 42 -1.44 3.51 -7.75
N GLU A 43 -2.33 3.15 -8.67
CA GLU A 43 -3.61 3.85 -8.79
C GLU A 43 -4.55 3.59 -7.62
N LEU A 44 -4.24 2.60 -6.78
CA LEU A 44 -5.02 2.41 -5.57
C LEU A 44 -4.84 3.58 -4.59
N PHE A 45 -3.75 4.31 -4.73
CA PHE A 45 -3.42 5.37 -3.78
C PHE A 45 -3.77 6.72 -4.37
N VAL A 46 -4.77 7.35 -3.78
CA VAL A 46 -5.22 8.68 -4.20
C VAL A 46 -4.30 9.75 -3.64
N ASN A 47 -3.79 9.54 -2.43
CA ASN A 47 -2.90 10.48 -1.79
C ASN A 47 -1.51 10.39 -2.43
N ASP A 48 -0.96 11.54 -2.84
CA ASP A 48 0.31 11.58 -3.55
C ASP A 48 1.46 11.02 -2.72
N LEU A 49 1.51 11.36 -1.45
CA LEU A 49 2.55 10.87 -0.57
C LEU A 49 2.49 9.35 -0.44
N HIS A 50 1.28 8.83 -0.24
CA HIS A 50 1.11 7.39 -0.11
C HIS A 50 1.51 6.67 -1.39
N ARG A 51 1.20 7.26 -2.54
CA ARG A 51 1.58 6.67 -3.82
C ARG A 51 3.09 6.61 -3.95
N VAL A 52 3.77 7.68 -3.54
CA VAL A 52 5.22 7.72 -3.60
C VAL A 52 5.84 6.68 -2.67
N VAL A 53 5.30 6.55 -1.45
CA VAL A 53 5.78 5.52 -0.52
C VAL A 53 5.64 4.14 -1.15
N PHE A 54 4.49 3.86 -1.74
CA PHE A 54 4.23 2.58 -2.38
C PHE A 54 5.23 2.32 -3.52
N GLU A 55 5.44 3.33 -4.37
CA GLU A 55 6.35 3.18 -5.50
C GLU A 55 7.77 2.88 -5.04
N GLU A 56 8.22 3.57 -4.00
CA GLU A 56 9.56 3.35 -3.49
C GLU A 56 9.69 1.98 -2.86
N MET A 57 8.66 1.52 -2.17
CA MET A 57 8.68 0.17 -1.62
C MET A 57 8.77 -0.89 -2.72
N ARG A 58 8.06 -0.69 -3.81
CA ARG A 58 8.13 -1.63 -4.93
C ARG A 58 9.54 -1.70 -5.51
N LYS A 59 10.22 -0.58 -5.58
CA LYS A 59 11.58 -0.55 -6.11
C LYS A 59 12.56 -1.30 -5.23
N MET A 60 12.25 -1.42 -3.94
CA MET A 60 13.16 -2.11 -3.02
C MET A 60 13.04 -3.63 -3.08
N GLY A 61 11.98 -4.13 -3.70
CA GLY A 61 11.86 -5.56 -3.95
C GLY A 61 11.85 -6.40 -2.68
N GLN A 62 12.81 -7.29 -2.54
CA GLN A 62 12.81 -8.25 -1.45
C GLN A 62 13.49 -7.77 -0.18
N SER A 63 13.69 -6.47 -0.06
CA SER A 63 14.25 -5.93 1.17
C SER A 63 13.38 -6.31 2.37
N THR A 64 14.01 -6.42 3.54
CA THR A 64 13.26 -6.67 4.76
C THR A 64 12.50 -5.41 5.16
N ALA A 65 11.51 -5.59 6.03
CA ALA A 65 10.77 -4.43 6.55
C ALA A 65 11.71 -3.45 7.23
N ARG A 66 12.69 -3.97 7.97
CA ARG A 66 13.64 -3.11 8.66
C ARG A 66 14.45 -2.28 7.68
N GLU A 67 14.91 -2.90 6.59
CA GLU A 67 15.66 -2.18 5.57
C GLU A 67 14.80 -1.11 4.92
N MET A 68 13.57 -1.45 4.61
CA MET A 68 12.66 -0.47 4.02
C MET A 68 12.43 0.71 4.95
N ARG A 69 12.18 0.44 6.24
CA ARG A 69 11.95 1.51 7.19
C ARG A 69 13.17 2.41 7.33
N GLY A 70 14.36 1.83 7.15
CA GLY A 70 15.59 2.63 7.27
C GLY A 70 15.87 3.49 6.06
N LEU A 71 15.47 3.03 4.87
CA LEU A 71 15.81 3.72 3.63
C LEU A 71 14.70 4.64 3.12
N LEU A 72 13.46 4.35 3.46
CA LEU A 72 12.33 5.13 2.93
C LEU A 72 12.39 6.61 3.27
N PRO A 73 12.77 7.02 4.49
CA PRO A 73 12.75 8.45 4.78
C PRO A 73 13.56 9.29 3.80
N ALA A 74 14.76 8.85 3.48
CA ALA A 74 15.59 9.59 2.52
C ALA A 74 14.98 9.55 1.13
N ARG A 75 14.44 8.41 0.72
CA ARG A 75 13.82 8.30 -0.59
C ARG A 75 12.61 9.20 -0.73
N ILE A 76 11.79 9.27 0.32
CA ILE A 76 10.60 10.11 0.30
C ILE A 76 11.00 11.58 0.25
N THR A 77 12.02 11.96 1.03
CA THR A 77 12.52 13.31 0.99
C THR A 77 12.98 13.67 -0.42
N ASN A 78 13.71 12.78 -1.07
CA ASN A 78 14.23 13.00 -2.40
C ASN A 78 13.13 13.09 -3.46
N ARG A 79 11.96 12.52 -3.17
CA ARG A 79 10.83 12.58 -4.08
C ARG A 79 9.98 13.83 -3.88
N GLY A 80 10.41 14.74 -3.01
CA GLY A 80 9.73 16.02 -2.87
C GLY A 80 8.91 16.20 -1.59
N PHE A 81 9.12 15.36 -0.60
CA PHE A 81 8.38 15.43 0.65
C PHE A 81 9.33 15.58 1.83
N PRO A 82 10.05 16.72 1.91
CA PRO A 82 11.07 16.87 2.95
C PRO A 82 10.50 17.00 4.35
N ASP A 83 9.23 17.40 4.47
CA ASP A 83 8.59 17.58 5.78
C ASP A 83 7.85 16.34 6.24
N PHE A 84 8.06 15.22 5.57
CA PHE A 84 7.37 13.99 5.91
C PHE A 84 7.78 13.49 7.30
N ASP A 85 6.79 13.31 8.16
CA ASP A 85 7.03 12.83 9.51
C ASP A 85 6.89 11.32 9.54
N TRP A 86 8.03 10.64 9.44
CA TRP A 86 8.04 9.18 9.36
C TRP A 86 7.50 8.54 10.64
N ASN A 87 7.83 9.12 11.79
CA ASN A 87 7.39 8.56 13.05
C ASN A 87 5.88 8.64 13.19
N GLU A 88 5.32 9.76 12.80
CA GLU A 88 3.88 9.92 12.84
C GLU A 88 3.19 8.99 11.84
N PHE A 89 3.79 8.84 10.66
CA PHE A 89 3.25 7.99 9.62
C PHE A 89 3.15 6.54 10.11
N LEU A 90 4.22 6.02 10.71
CA LEU A 90 4.24 4.65 11.18
C LEU A 90 3.35 4.46 12.41
N GLY A 91 3.24 5.48 13.24
CA GLY A 91 2.49 5.35 14.48
C GLY A 91 3.23 4.50 15.48
N SER A 92 2.63 4.34 16.65
CA SER A 92 3.23 3.58 17.72
C SER A 92 2.62 2.20 17.88
N LYS A 93 1.55 1.92 17.17
CA LYS A 93 0.84 0.67 17.34
C LYS A 93 1.45 -0.42 16.48
N LEU A 94 1.71 -1.56 17.10
CA LEU A 94 2.26 -2.69 16.38
C LEU A 94 1.15 -3.40 15.60
N ALA A 95 1.50 -3.89 14.42
CA ALA A 95 0.56 -4.66 13.63
C ALA A 95 0.32 -6.02 14.27
N SER A 96 -0.87 -6.57 14.08
CA SER A 96 -1.20 -7.90 14.54
C SER A 96 -1.36 -8.81 13.33
N GLU A 97 -1.29 -10.13 13.58
CA GLU A 97 -1.50 -11.08 12.51
C GLU A 97 -2.88 -10.95 11.90
N LYS A 98 -3.86 -10.63 12.71
CA LYS A 98 -5.21 -10.45 12.22
C LYS A 98 -5.28 -9.29 11.23
N GLU A 99 -4.59 -8.19 11.55
CA GLU A 99 -4.57 -7.05 10.64
C GLU A 99 -3.89 -7.39 9.33
N ILE A 100 -2.83 -8.20 9.38
CA ILE A 100 -2.15 -8.62 8.17
C ILE A 100 -3.08 -9.47 7.31
N GLU A 101 -3.82 -10.38 7.92
CA GLU A 101 -4.78 -11.19 7.18
C GLU A 101 -5.87 -10.33 6.55
N GLU A 102 -6.33 -9.33 7.29
CA GLU A 102 -7.34 -8.41 6.77
C GLU A 102 -6.80 -7.61 5.59
N LEU A 103 -5.54 -7.21 5.66
CA LEU A 103 -4.92 -6.50 4.56
C LEU A 103 -4.89 -7.38 3.32
N TYR A 104 -4.45 -8.63 3.48
CA TYR A 104 -4.37 -9.56 2.36
C TYR A 104 -5.75 -9.73 1.72
N ALA A 105 -6.76 -9.95 2.55
CA ALA A 105 -8.13 -10.11 2.04
C ALA A 105 -8.61 -8.86 1.33
N SER A 106 -8.27 -7.69 1.86
CA SER A 106 -8.65 -6.43 1.25
C SER A 106 -8.02 -6.25 -0.12
N VAL A 107 -6.72 -6.57 -0.23
CA VAL A 107 -6.01 -6.46 -1.50
C VAL A 107 -6.62 -7.40 -2.53
N LEU A 108 -6.89 -8.64 -2.14
CA LEU A 108 -7.48 -9.60 -3.06
C LEU A 108 -8.86 -9.15 -3.52
N ARG A 109 -9.65 -8.57 -2.62
CA ARG A 109 -10.97 -8.09 -2.99
C ARG A 109 -10.88 -6.96 -4.01
N MET A 110 -9.92 -6.06 -3.82
CA MET A 110 -9.76 -4.96 -4.75
C MET A 110 -9.33 -5.45 -6.12
N ILE A 111 -8.47 -6.46 -6.16
CA ILE A 111 -8.06 -7.03 -7.42
C ILE A 111 -9.26 -7.66 -8.13
N GLU A 112 -10.10 -8.35 -7.39
CA GLU A 112 -11.30 -8.94 -7.93
C GLU A 112 -12.21 -7.90 -8.55
N VAL A 113 -12.41 -6.80 -7.84
CA VAL A 113 -13.26 -5.72 -8.33
C VAL A 113 -12.68 -5.12 -9.61
N ARG A 114 -11.37 -4.89 -9.62
CA ARG A 114 -10.73 -4.32 -10.80
C ARG A 114 -10.83 -5.25 -11.99
N HIS A 115 -10.63 -6.56 -11.78
CA HIS A 115 -10.75 -7.52 -12.86
C HIS A 115 -12.16 -7.57 -13.41
N ARG A 116 -13.14 -7.46 -12.54
CA ARG A 116 -14.53 -7.45 -12.96
C ARG A 116 -14.84 -6.23 -13.82
N ASP A 117 -14.35 -5.06 -13.38
CA ASP A 117 -14.54 -3.85 -14.14
C ASP A 117 -13.87 -3.92 -15.50
N ASP A 118 -12.65 -4.44 -15.52
CA ASP A 118 -11.91 -4.59 -16.77
C ASP A 118 -12.63 -5.54 -17.71
N ALA A 119 -13.15 -6.64 -17.18
CA ALA A 119 -13.86 -7.61 -18.01
C ALA A 119 -15.13 -7.00 -18.60
N GLU A 120 -15.84 -6.21 -17.82
CA GLU A 120 -17.04 -5.56 -18.32
C GLU A 120 -16.69 -4.55 -19.39
N THR A 121 -15.64 -3.78 -19.17
CA THR A 121 -15.20 -2.82 -20.16
C THR A 121 -14.69 -3.52 -21.40
N GLY A 122 -13.95 -4.57 -21.22
CA GLY A 122 -13.39 -5.32 -22.35
C GLY A 122 -14.41 -6.04 -23.18
N ALA A 123 -15.56 -6.33 -22.60
CA ALA A 123 -16.61 -7.02 -23.34
C ALA A 123 -17.22 -6.14 -24.42
N ASN A 124 -16.98 -4.88 -24.35
CA ASN A 124 -17.48 -3.96 -25.36
C ASN A 124 -16.52 -3.83 -26.51
#